data_b280580fd62c0f321bf5c22d12c5f310
#
_entry.id   b280580fd62c0f321bf5c22d12c5f310
#
_cell.length_a   1.000
_cell.length_b   1.000
_cell.length_c   1.000
_cell.angle_alpha   90.00
_cell.angle_beta   90.00
_cell.angle_gamma   90.00
#
_symmetry.space_group_name_H-M   'P 1'
#
loop_
_entity.id
_entity.type
_entity.pdbx_description
1 polymer ?
#
loop_
_entity_poly.entity_id
_entity_poly.type
_entity_poly.pdbx_seq_one_letter_code
_entity_poly.pdbx_strand_id
1 'polypeptide(L)'
;MTSAAATFALPYEHIALSQTGQVLGTTGATGDYLHRLVITVGTAATSTVSVLDGATSHALVKANTPIGVYSIEMNTFSKTGAWSVTTGVGAEVIAIGNFT
;
A
#
# COMPACT_ATOMS: atom_id res chain seq x y z
N MET A 1 20.03 -6.22 -23.84
CA MET A 1 20.12 -4.90 -23.33
C MET A 1 19.01 -4.60 -22.36
N THR A 2 19.32 -3.83 -21.46
CA THR A 2 18.32 -3.40 -20.50
C THR A 2 17.53 -2.24 -21.08
N SER A 3 16.26 -2.35 -21.06
CA SER A 3 15.44 -1.27 -21.56
C SER A 3 15.57 -0.05 -20.66
N ALA A 4 15.48 1.11 -21.25
CA ALA A 4 15.46 2.35 -20.49
C ALA A 4 14.26 2.40 -19.53
N ALA A 5 13.18 1.71 -19.85
CA ALA A 5 12.01 1.65 -19.00
C ALA A 5 12.30 1.07 -17.62
N ALA A 6 13.24 0.12 -17.53
CA ALA A 6 13.62 -0.47 -16.25
C ALA A 6 14.23 0.56 -15.29
N THR A 7 14.82 1.65 -15.83
CA THR A 7 15.41 2.71 -15.02
C THR A 7 14.35 3.46 -14.21
N PHE A 8 13.12 3.50 -14.69
CA PHE A 8 12.03 4.21 -14.04
C PHE A 8 11.08 3.29 -13.29
N ALA A 9 11.35 1.98 -13.31
CA ALA A 9 10.51 1.03 -12.61
C ALA A 9 10.73 1.16 -11.11
N LEU A 10 9.64 1.16 -10.36
CA LEU A 10 9.68 1.16 -8.91
C LEU A 10 9.44 -0.24 -8.39
N PRO A 11 10.10 -0.61 -7.28
CA PRO A 11 9.81 -1.89 -6.64
C PRO A 11 8.40 -1.91 -6.07
N TYR A 12 7.94 -3.10 -5.77
CA TYR A 12 6.66 -3.25 -5.08
C TYR A 12 6.84 -4.09 -3.82
N GLU A 13 5.88 -3.96 -2.92
CA GLU A 13 5.79 -4.79 -1.75
C GLU A 13 4.37 -5.35 -1.65
N HIS A 14 4.25 -6.64 -1.37
CA HIS A 14 2.96 -7.30 -1.19
C HIS A 14 2.57 -7.29 0.28
N ILE A 15 1.36 -6.85 0.56
CA ILE A 15 0.77 -6.89 1.89
C ILE A 15 -0.37 -7.91 1.85
N ALA A 16 -0.18 -9.02 2.54
CA ALA A 16 -1.15 -10.10 2.57
C ALA A 16 -2.43 -9.72 3.32
N LEU A 17 -3.39 -10.62 3.34
CA LEU A 17 -4.59 -10.46 4.15
C LEU A 17 -4.22 -10.35 5.62
N SER A 18 -5.06 -9.67 6.38
CA SER A 18 -5.02 -9.63 7.86
C SER A 18 -3.70 -9.09 8.42
N GLN A 19 -3.11 -8.11 7.78
CA GLN A 19 -1.94 -7.43 8.29
C GLN A 19 -2.34 -6.15 9.02
N THR A 20 -1.70 -5.88 10.14
CA THR A 20 -1.91 -4.66 10.91
C THR A 20 -0.64 -3.84 10.89
N GLY A 21 -0.69 -2.69 10.22
CA GLY A 21 0.45 -1.76 10.17
C GLY A 21 1.73 -2.36 9.63
N GLN A 22 1.64 -3.15 8.55
CA GLN A 22 2.85 -3.68 7.93
C GLN A 22 3.67 -2.54 7.34
N VAL A 23 4.87 -2.36 7.85
CA VAL A 23 5.77 -1.30 7.38
C VAL A 23 6.24 -1.63 5.97
N LEU A 24 6.23 -0.61 5.10
CA LEU A 24 6.73 -0.75 3.74
C LEU A 24 8.24 -0.55 3.73
N GLY A 25 8.94 -1.49 3.09
CA GLY A 25 10.39 -1.56 3.12
C GLY A 25 10.89 -2.42 4.28
N THR A 26 12.21 -2.47 4.45
CA THR A 26 12.83 -3.25 5.53
C THR A 26 12.62 -2.59 6.89
N THR A 27 12.85 -1.28 6.96
CA THR A 27 12.67 -0.50 8.18
C THR A 27 11.67 0.63 8.01
N GLY A 28 11.54 1.12 6.79
CA GLY A 28 10.77 2.30 6.49
C GLY A 28 11.40 3.57 7.06
N ALA A 29 11.07 4.70 6.48
CA ALA A 29 11.55 5.99 6.96
C ALA A 29 10.61 7.09 6.53
N THR A 30 10.62 8.18 7.28
CA THR A 30 9.96 9.41 6.87
C THR A 30 10.61 9.89 5.57
N GLY A 31 9.79 10.26 4.61
CA GLY A 31 10.26 10.68 3.30
C GLY A 31 10.27 9.58 2.24
N ASP A 32 9.94 8.35 2.59
CA ASP A 32 9.80 7.28 1.61
C ASP A 32 8.70 7.64 0.63
N TYR A 33 8.90 7.28 -0.63
CA TYR A 33 7.97 7.63 -1.69
C TYR A 33 6.97 6.50 -1.94
N LEU A 34 5.69 6.83 -1.86
CA LEU A 34 4.59 5.93 -2.20
C LEU A 34 3.98 6.38 -3.51
N HIS A 35 4.09 5.55 -4.53
CA HIS A 35 3.56 5.87 -5.85
C HIS A 35 2.11 5.46 -5.99
N ARG A 36 1.80 4.20 -5.70
CA ARG A 36 0.48 3.64 -5.95
C ARG A 36 0.21 2.46 -5.04
N LEU A 37 -1.05 2.26 -4.71
CA LEU A 37 -1.54 1.07 -4.04
C LEU A 37 -2.55 0.38 -4.94
N VAL A 38 -2.36 -0.92 -5.16
CA VAL A 38 -3.32 -1.75 -5.88
C VAL A 38 -3.95 -2.68 -4.88
N ILE A 39 -5.25 -2.55 -4.67
CA ILE A 39 -5.99 -3.26 -3.64
C ILE A 39 -6.89 -4.28 -4.32
N THR A 40 -6.71 -5.54 -3.98
CA THR A 40 -7.56 -6.61 -4.48
C THR A 40 -8.52 -7.03 -3.38
N VAL A 41 -9.80 -6.77 -3.59
CA VAL A 41 -10.87 -7.22 -2.70
C VAL A 41 -11.38 -8.55 -3.23
N GLY A 42 -11.13 -9.61 -2.49
CA GLY A 42 -11.45 -10.97 -2.91
C GLY A 42 -12.71 -11.53 -2.26
N THR A 43 -13.24 -10.88 -1.23
CA THR A 43 -14.50 -11.27 -0.62
C THR A 43 -15.35 -10.05 -0.32
N ALA A 44 -16.68 -10.21 -0.40
CA ALA A 44 -17.61 -9.10 -0.20
C ALA A 44 -17.63 -8.59 1.25
N ALA A 45 -17.12 -9.35 2.20
CA ALA A 45 -17.09 -8.97 3.60
C ALA A 45 -15.71 -8.44 4.01
N THR A 46 -15.09 -7.66 3.16
CA THR A 46 -13.75 -7.13 3.45
C THR A 46 -13.78 -6.14 4.61
N SER A 47 -12.69 -6.09 5.34
CA SER A 47 -12.46 -5.04 6.34
C SER A 47 -11.90 -3.80 5.66
N THR A 48 -11.91 -2.68 6.37
CA THR A 48 -11.31 -1.44 5.87
C THR A 48 -9.82 -1.65 5.61
N VAL A 49 -9.36 -1.18 4.45
CA VAL A 49 -7.93 -1.13 4.13
C VAL A 49 -7.45 0.30 4.33
N SER A 50 -6.39 0.46 5.09
CA SER A 50 -5.85 1.78 5.42
C SER A 50 -4.36 1.84 5.13
N VAL A 51 -3.92 3.02 4.70
CA VAL A 51 -2.49 3.35 4.64
C VAL A 51 -2.20 4.34 5.75
N LEU A 52 -1.06 4.17 6.41
CA LEU A 52 -0.65 5.04 7.50
C LEU A 52 0.65 5.78 7.13
N ASP A 53 0.64 7.07 7.38
CA ASP A 53 1.83 7.91 7.33
C ASP A 53 2.27 8.11 8.77
N GLY A 54 3.24 7.31 9.22
CA GLY A 54 3.56 7.25 10.64
C GLY A 54 2.36 6.75 11.43
N ALA A 55 1.86 7.57 12.35
CA ALA A 55 0.69 7.25 13.15
C ALA A 55 -0.64 7.69 12.50
N THR A 56 -0.57 8.44 11.40
CA THR A 56 -1.76 8.99 10.76
C THR A 56 -2.36 7.98 9.80
N SER A 57 -3.58 7.55 10.07
CA SER A 57 -4.26 6.53 9.27
C SER A 57 -5.21 7.16 8.28
N HIS A 58 -5.18 6.65 7.05
CA HIS A 58 -6.09 7.06 5.98
C HIS A 58 -6.81 5.83 5.44
N ALA A 59 -8.13 5.80 5.59
CA ALA A 59 -8.94 4.71 5.05
C ALA A 59 -9.03 4.85 3.54
N LEU A 60 -8.67 3.81 2.81
CA LEU A 60 -8.69 3.81 1.34
C LEU A 60 -9.89 3.06 0.80
N VAL A 61 -10.13 1.87 1.31
CA VAL A 61 -11.24 1.02 0.92
C VAL A 61 -12.00 0.69 2.19
N LYS A 62 -13.27 1.04 2.21
CA LYS A 62 -14.10 0.84 3.40
C LYS A 62 -14.57 -0.60 3.51
N ALA A 63 -14.96 -0.99 4.72
CA ALA A 63 -15.52 -2.31 4.95
C ALA A 63 -16.70 -2.58 4.01
N ASN A 64 -16.82 -3.84 3.60
CA ASN A 64 -17.89 -4.31 2.71
C ASN A 64 -17.83 -3.73 1.30
N THR A 65 -16.66 -3.28 0.86
CA THR A 65 -16.47 -2.87 -0.52
C THR A 65 -16.64 -4.08 -1.44
N PRO A 66 -17.30 -3.93 -2.59
CA PRO A 66 -17.49 -5.04 -3.53
C PRO A 66 -16.18 -5.66 -4.00
N ILE A 67 -16.27 -6.94 -4.36
CA ILE A 67 -15.14 -7.66 -4.96
C ILE A 67 -14.66 -6.91 -6.21
N GLY A 68 -13.35 -6.75 -6.33
CA GLY A 68 -12.74 -6.07 -7.45
C GLY A 68 -11.30 -5.67 -7.17
N VAL A 69 -10.71 -4.99 -8.13
CA VAL A 69 -9.36 -4.44 -8.00
C VAL A 69 -9.47 -2.93 -8.05
N TYR A 70 -8.86 -2.28 -7.07
CA TYR A 70 -8.91 -0.84 -6.92
C TYR A 70 -7.49 -0.30 -6.92
N SER A 71 -7.21 0.66 -7.79
CA SER A 71 -5.90 1.29 -7.89
C SER A 71 -5.98 2.72 -7.40
N ILE A 72 -5.12 3.06 -6.44
CA ILE A 72 -5.11 4.38 -5.81
C ILE A 72 -3.74 4.99 -6.00
N GLU A 73 -3.68 6.09 -6.74
CA GLU A 73 -2.43 6.82 -6.93
C GLU A 73 -2.19 7.75 -5.76
N MET A 74 -1.00 7.68 -5.20
CA MET A 74 -0.61 8.52 -4.09
C MET A 74 0.40 9.58 -4.50
N ASN A 75 1.47 9.19 -5.20
CA ASN A 75 2.50 10.09 -5.71
C ASN A 75 3.01 11.06 -4.66
N THR A 76 3.35 10.56 -3.48
CA THR A 76 3.71 11.42 -2.37
C THR A 76 4.75 10.78 -1.45
N PHE A 77 5.43 11.63 -0.70
CA PHE A 77 6.39 11.22 0.31
C PHE A 77 5.70 11.19 1.67
N SER A 78 6.15 10.29 2.56
CA SER A 78 5.63 10.29 3.92
C SER A 78 6.14 11.52 4.68
N LYS A 79 5.35 11.97 5.65
CA LYS A 79 5.61 13.21 6.39
C LYS A 79 5.92 12.98 7.85
N THR A 80 5.29 12.02 8.48
CA THR A 80 5.36 11.85 9.94
C THR A 80 6.04 10.57 10.36
N GLY A 81 6.27 9.65 9.45
CA GLY A 81 6.93 8.39 9.73
C GLY A 81 6.97 7.50 8.51
N ALA A 82 7.30 6.25 8.70
CA ALA A 82 7.31 5.27 7.62
C ALA A 82 5.89 5.02 7.11
N TRP A 83 5.75 4.69 5.84
CA TRP A 83 4.50 4.18 5.31
C TRP A 83 4.23 2.78 5.87
N SER A 84 3.00 2.52 6.23
CA SER A 84 2.54 1.18 6.58
C SER A 84 1.14 0.96 6.06
N VAL A 85 0.74 -0.31 5.99
CA VAL A 85 -0.58 -0.67 5.45
C VAL A 85 -1.25 -1.65 6.41
N THR A 86 -2.53 -1.40 6.67
CA THR A 86 -3.38 -2.32 7.40
C THR A 86 -4.40 -2.89 6.43
N THR A 87 -4.40 -4.20 6.30
CA THR A 87 -5.38 -4.89 5.49
C THR A 87 -6.48 -5.51 6.35
N GLY A 88 -6.94 -6.47 6.41
CA GLY A 88 -7.96 -7.14 7.18
C GLY A 88 -8.38 -8.38 6.42
N VAL A 89 -9.54 -8.89 6.72
CA VAL A 89 -10.04 -10.04 5.99
C VAL A 89 -10.51 -9.58 4.60
N GLY A 90 -10.25 -10.40 3.59
CA GLY A 90 -10.85 -10.25 2.28
C GLY A 90 -10.14 -9.29 1.32
N ALA A 91 -9.10 -8.61 1.72
CA ALA A 91 -8.37 -7.71 0.82
C ALA A 91 -6.87 -7.79 1.02
N GLU A 92 -6.13 -7.73 -0.07
CA GLU A 92 -4.68 -7.66 -0.04
C GLU A 92 -4.21 -6.50 -0.91
N VAL A 93 -2.96 -6.06 -0.71
CA VAL A 93 -2.45 -4.84 -1.32
C VAL A 93 -1.09 -5.10 -1.95
N ILE A 94 -0.85 -4.48 -3.10
CA ILE A 94 0.49 -4.33 -3.66
C ILE A 94 0.81 -2.84 -3.58
N ALA A 95 1.86 -2.50 -2.83
CA ALA A 95 2.33 -1.12 -2.70
C ALA A 95 3.52 -0.91 -3.62
N ILE A 96 3.46 0.11 -4.44
CA ILE A 96 4.51 0.43 -5.41
C ILE A 96 5.12 1.75 -4.99
N GLY A 97 6.44 1.76 -4.81
CA GLY A 97 7.12 2.96 -4.38
C GLY A 97 8.59 2.72 -4.10
N ASN A 98 9.21 3.65 -3.40
CA ASN A 98 10.61 3.55 -3.01
C ASN A 98 10.69 3.59 -1.49
N PHE A 99 10.80 2.42 -0.89
CA PHE A 99 10.75 2.25 0.56
C PHE A 99 12.08 1.77 1.09
N THR A 100 12.51 2.33 2.21
CA THR A 100 13.72 1.91 2.90
C THR A 100 13.39 0.85 3.95
#